data_7fe69ebff56b16d659508e47bb508e50
#
_entry.id   7fe69ebff56b16d659508e47bb508e50
#
_cell.length_a   1.000
_cell.length_b   1.000
_cell.length_c   1.000
_cell.angle_alpha   90.00
_cell.angle_beta   90.00
_cell.angle_gamma   90.00
#
_symmetry.space_group_name_H-M   'P 1'
#
loop_
_entity.id
_entity.type
_entity.pdbx_description
1 polymer ?
#
loop_
_entity_poly.entity_id
_entity_poly.type
_entity_poly.pdbx_seq_one_letter_code
_entity_poly.pdbx_strand_id
1 'polypeptide(L)'
;MADNDALLTNQMPHSPQAEQAVLGSMLIDADCVKDVMDQLQTQDFYLRTNRDIFETIYQMFVYSKPIDGVTVAGEMGKNGKSNEQTRSYLVQLMEVTPTSANVMEYVRIVQEKSLMRQVAFAAGRITAMVQQGTGSAGDMLEAAEQRIYAIRRGRSAQGMVPVSMVLGDVMSQLAELSARGGKSVPGLSTGLSAVDAKINGMNKSDLLLLAARPGMGKTSMALNVALSAARESGKTVAIFSLEMSKEQLVTRLIASEGLVENQRLITGNLRESDWQRIAEAASALSCMDIRIDDNPLLTVADMNAKCRRLENLGLVVIDYLQLMTSAGGKGYSGENRQQAVSDISRMLKIMAKELQVPVLCLSQLSRANEKREDKRPMLSDLRESGAIEQDADIVMFLYRDDYYNADTEKRNVAECIVAKNRHGETGKVELRWMPEYTAFGTLETRYDEDE
;
A
#
# COMPACT_ATOMS: atom_id res chain seq x y z
N MET A 1 -35.01 -2.78 -28.31
CA MET A 1 -34.85 -4.18 -27.84
C MET A 1 -34.07 -5.07 -28.83
N ALA A 2 -33.36 -4.48 -29.79
CA ALA A 2 -32.65 -5.23 -30.86
C ALA A 2 -31.11 -5.22 -30.76
N ASP A 3 -30.54 -4.48 -29.81
CA ASP A 3 -29.07 -4.34 -29.68
C ASP A 3 -28.39 -5.26 -28.63
N ASN A 4 -29.18 -6.03 -27.87
CA ASN A 4 -28.62 -6.89 -26.83
C ASN A 4 -28.28 -8.32 -27.32
N ASP A 5 -28.81 -8.74 -28.48
CA ASP A 5 -28.53 -10.09 -29.04
C ASP A 5 -27.21 -10.13 -29.86
N ALA A 6 -26.70 -8.97 -30.27
CA ALA A 6 -25.43 -8.90 -31.01
C ALA A 6 -24.17 -9.12 -30.12
N LEU A 7 -24.31 -9.03 -28.80
CA LEU A 7 -23.21 -9.24 -27.86
C LEU A 7 -22.98 -10.73 -27.50
N LEU A 8 -23.92 -11.60 -27.81
CA LEU A 8 -23.84 -13.04 -27.47
C LEU A 8 -23.25 -13.92 -28.59
N THR A 9 -23.00 -13.37 -29.79
CA THR A 9 -22.36 -14.08 -30.90
C THR A 9 -20.87 -13.79 -31.07
N ASN A 10 -20.29 -12.93 -30.26
CA ASN A 10 -18.85 -12.66 -30.32
C ASN A 10 -18.08 -13.77 -29.61
N GLN A 11 -17.27 -14.52 -30.37
CA GLN A 11 -16.30 -15.46 -29.82
C GLN A 11 -15.42 -14.73 -28.79
N MET A 12 -15.23 -15.36 -27.61
CA MET A 12 -14.37 -14.81 -26.54
C MET A 12 -12.97 -14.47 -27.10
N PRO A 13 -12.34 -13.35 -26.67
CA PRO A 13 -11.02 -12.95 -27.16
C PRO A 13 -10.00 -14.08 -27.04
N HIS A 14 -9.40 -14.50 -28.16
CA HIS A 14 -8.36 -15.52 -28.22
C HIS A 14 -7.49 -15.33 -29.47
N SER A 15 -6.33 -15.95 -29.49
CA SER A 15 -5.44 -15.98 -30.63
C SER A 15 -4.88 -17.39 -30.83
N PRO A 16 -5.53 -18.21 -31.67
CA PRO A 16 -5.04 -19.59 -31.93
C PRO A 16 -3.60 -19.63 -32.40
N GLN A 17 -3.21 -18.67 -33.25
CA GLN A 17 -1.85 -18.59 -33.79
C GLN A 17 -0.81 -18.33 -32.71
N ALA A 18 -1.09 -17.41 -31.76
CA ALA A 18 -0.18 -17.15 -30.65
C ALA A 18 -0.07 -18.34 -29.69
N GLU A 19 -1.21 -19.00 -29.39
CA GLU A 19 -1.21 -20.20 -28.56
C GLU A 19 -0.40 -21.34 -29.21
N GLN A 20 -0.56 -21.53 -30.52
CA GLN A 20 0.19 -22.52 -31.29
C GLN A 20 1.68 -22.20 -31.32
N ALA A 21 2.04 -20.94 -31.54
CA ALA A 21 3.43 -20.51 -31.56
C ALA A 21 4.13 -20.67 -30.21
N VAL A 22 3.44 -20.39 -29.08
CA VAL A 22 3.98 -20.64 -27.74
C VAL A 22 4.26 -22.14 -27.55
N LEU A 23 3.27 -22.99 -27.78
CA LEU A 23 3.40 -24.44 -27.59
C LEU A 23 4.45 -25.04 -28.57
N GLY A 24 4.45 -24.60 -29.82
CA GLY A 24 5.46 -25.00 -30.79
C GLY A 24 6.87 -24.63 -30.35
N SER A 25 7.08 -23.41 -29.86
CA SER A 25 8.37 -22.98 -29.31
C SER A 25 8.82 -23.88 -28.15
N MET A 26 7.95 -24.22 -27.23
CA MET A 26 8.25 -25.11 -26.09
C MET A 26 8.60 -26.54 -26.52
N LEU A 27 8.07 -27.03 -27.68
CA LEU A 27 8.34 -28.35 -28.19
C LEU A 27 9.66 -28.45 -29.00
N ILE A 28 10.12 -27.34 -29.59
CA ILE A 28 11.34 -27.29 -30.37
C ILE A 28 12.56 -26.80 -29.56
N ASP A 29 12.31 -26.08 -28.47
CA ASP A 29 13.35 -25.48 -27.64
C ASP A 29 12.98 -25.62 -26.15
N ALA A 30 13.65 -26.54 -25.47
CA ALA A 30 13.41 -26.79 -24.04
C ALA A 30 13.88 -25.64 -23.14
N ASP A 31 14.81 -24.80 -23.59
CA ASP A 31 15.34 -23.70 -22.78
C ASP A 31 14.28 -22.60 -22.57
N CYS A 32 13.41 -22.36 -23.55
CA CYS A 32 12.33 -21.37 -23.39
C CYS A 32 11.18 -21.83 -22.49
N VAL A 33 11.10 -23.12 -22.16
CA VAL A 33 9.98 -23.68 -21.34
C VAL A 33 9.88 -23.00 -20.00
N LYS A 34 11.00 -22.76 -19.33
CA LYS A 34 11.03 -22.09 -18.04
C LYS A 34 10.44 -20.67 -18.11
N ASP A 35 10.88 -19.89 -19.08
CA ASP A 35 10.43 -18.48 -19.23
C ASP A 35 8.94 -18.41 -19.55
N VAL A 36 8.43 -19.34 -20.35
CA VAL A 36 6.99 -19.45 -20.64
C VAL A 36 6.20 -19.87 -19.42
N MET A 37 6.70 -20.83 -18.63
CA MET A 37 6.04 -21.30 -17.38
C MET A 37 5.97 -20.23 -16.31
N ASP A 38 6.94 -19.34 -16.25
CA ASP A 38 6.94 -18.21 -15.32
C ASP A 38 5.87 -17.16 -15.68
N GLN A 39 5.39 -17.14 -16.93
CA GLN A 39 4.50 -16.11 -17.45
C GLN A 39 3.08 -16.58 -17.74
N LEU A 40 2.88 -17.85 -18.08
CA LEU A 40 1.59 -18.42 -18.48
C LEU A 40 1.14 -19.52 -17.53
N GLN A 41 -0.18 -19.63 -17.39
CA GLN A 41 -0.87 -20.69 -16.69
C GLN A 41 -1.77 -21.46 -17.68
N THR A 42 -2.12 -22.70 -17.35
CA THR A 42 -2.99 -23.55 -18.17
C THR A 42 -4.30 -22.85 -18.56
N GLN A 43 -4.87 -22.04 -17.67
CA GLN A 43 -6.11 -21.29 -17.91
C GLN A 43 -5.97 -20.13 -18.91
N ASP A 44 -4.76 -19.72 -19.26
CA ASP A 44 -4.51 -18.64 -20.21
C ASP A 44 -4.76 -19.08 -21.66
N PHE A 45 -4.71 -20.36 -21.91
CA PHE A 45 -5.04 -20.90 -23.23
C PHE A 45 -6.56 -21.03 -23.41
N TYR A 46 -7.06 -20.62 -24.57
CA TYR A 46 -8.49 -20.70 -24.91
C TYR A 46 -8.89 -22.09 -25.39
N LEU A 47 -8.09 -22.66 -26.31
CA LEU A 47 -8.38 -23.99 -26.89
C LEU A 47 -8.09 -25.07 -25.87
N ARG A 48 -9.06 -26.00 -25.69
CA ARG A 48 -8.94 -27.12 -24.75
C ARG A 48 -7.73 -27.98 -25.05
N THR A 49 -7.50 -28.31 -26.31
CA THR A 49 -6.34 -29.09 -26.74
C THR A 49 -5.02 -28.41 -26.33
N ASN A 50 -4.92 -27.10 -26.49
CA ASN A 50 -3.73 -26.34 -26.09
C ASN A 50 -3.53 -26.31 -24.56
N ARG A 51 -4.62 -26.26 -23.79
CA ARG A 51 -4.57 -26.41 -22.32
C ARG A 51 -4.03 -27.79 -21.93
N ASP A 52 -4.54 -28.85 -22.54
CA ASP A 52 -4.11 -30.22 -22.23
C ASP A 52 -2.63 -30.45 -22.58
N ILE A 53 -2.16 -29.89 -23.70
CA ILE A 53 -0.74 -29.94 -24.09
C ILE A 53 0.11 -29.14 -23.09
N PHE A 54 -0.25 -27.90 -22.79
CA PHE A 54 0.49 -27.07 -21.86
C PHE A 54 0.55 -27.70 -20.47
N GLU A 55 -0.55 -28.21 -19.94
CA GLU A 55 -0.60 -28.92 -18.66
C GLU A 55 0.34 -30.13 -18.65
N THR A 56 0.39 -30.89 -19.75
CA THR A 56 1.29 -32.05 -19.88
C THR A 56 2.76 -31.59 -19.87
N ILE A 57 3.10 -30.57 -20.64
CA ILE A 57 4.44 -29.99 -20.65
C ILE A 57 4.81 -29.44 -19.24
N TYR A 58 3.88 -28.78 -18.54
CA TYR A 58 4.08 -28.31 -17.17
C TYR A 58 4.42 -29.47 -16.22
N GLN A 59 3.65 -30.55 -16.26
CA GLN A 59 3.91 -31.75 -15.45
C GLN A 59 5.28 -32.36 -15.77
N MET A 60 5.63 -32.47 -17.05
CA MET A 60 6.93 -33.00 -17.49
C MET A 60 8.09 -32.10 -17.00
N PHE A 61 7.93 -30.78 -17.05
CA PHE A 61 8.91 -29.82 -16.56
C PHE A 61 9.13 -29.97 -15.06
N VAL A 62 8.05 -30.04 -14.26
CA VAL A 62 8.12 -30.23 -12.79
C VAL A 62 8.86 -31.53 -12.41
N TYR A 63 8.67 -32.61 -13.20
CA TYR A 63 9.36 -33.88 -12.96
C TYR A 63 10.69 -34.02 -13.71
N SER A 64 11.23 -32.91 -14.24
CA SER A 64 12.51 -32.87 -14.98
C SER A 64 12.59 -33.95 -16.11
N LYS A 65 11.47 -34.20 -16.78
CA LYS A 65 11.42 -35.10 -17.93
C LYS A 65 11.82 -34.36 -19.21
N PRO A 66 12.46 -35.00 -20.18
CA PRO A 66 12.74 -34.40 -21.47
C PRO A 66 11.45 -33.96 -22.18
N ILE A 67 11.45 -32.75 -22.75
CA ILE A 67 10.29 -32.13 -23.40
C ILE A 67 10.60 -31.98 -24.90
N ASP A 68 9.89 -32.77 -25.71
CA ASP A 68 9.85 -32.70 -27.16
C ASP A 68 8.53 -33.25 -27.67
N GLY A 69 8.25 -33.12 -28.96
CA GLY A 69 6.97 -33.55 -29.53
C GLY A 69 6.66 -35.05 -29.34
N VAL A 70 7.67 -35.92 -29.29
CA VAL A 70 7.51 -37.39 -29.14
C VAL A 70 7.23 -37.76 -27.66
N THR A 71 8.01 -37.18 -26.76
CA THR A 71 7.87 -37.43 -25.31
C THR A 71 6.56 -36.89 -24.75
N VAL A 72 6.13 -35.70 -25.20
CA VAL A 72 4.83 -35.10 -24.84
C VAL A 72 3.68 -35.95 -25.38
N ALA A 73 3.75 -36.40 -26.65
CA ALA A 73 2.72 -37.32 -27.21
C ALA A 73 2.61 -38.61 -26.40
N GLY A 74 3.75 -39.18 -25.98
CA GLY A 74 3.83 -40.37 -25.14
C GLY A 74 3.20 -40.19 -23.77
N GLU A 75 3.48 -39.04 -23.10
CA GLU A 75 2.95 -38.76 -21.77
C GLU A 75 1.43 -38.43 -21.81
N MET A 76 0.97 -37.71 -22.85
CA MET A 76 -0.47 -37.51 -23.10
C MET A 76 -1.19 -38.83 -23.34
N GLY A 77 -0.53 -39.81 -24.01
CA GLY A 77 -1.08 -41.15 -24.22
C GLY A 77 -1.30 -41.92 -22.92
N LYS A 78 -0.35 -41.88 -22.00
CA LYS A 78 -0.46 -42.49 -20.67
C LYS A 78 -1.63 -41.92 -19.86
N ASN A 79 -1.89 -40.60 -20.02
CA ASN A 79 -2.96 -39.92 -19.32
C ASN A 79 -4.33 -39.97 -20.01
N GLY A 80 -4.47 -40.75 -21.08
CA GLY A 80 -5.71 -40.88 -21.84
C GLY A 80 -6.14 -39.64 -22.62
N LYS A 81 -5.23 -38.64 -22.76
CA LYS A 81 -5.47 -37.36 -23.45
C LYS A 81 -4.97 -37.36 -24.92
N SER A 82 -4.38 -38.46 -25.42
CA SER A 82 -3.82 -38.53 -26.78
C SER A 82 -4.69 -39.40 -27.68
N ASN A 83 -4.94 -38.88 -28.88
CA ASN A 83 -5.49 -39.60 -30.02
C ASN A 83 -4.63 -39.32 -31.25
N GLU A 84 -4.96 -39.92 -32.40
CA GLU A 84 -4.23 -39.73 -33.66
C GLU A 84 -4.22 -38.25 -34.10
N GLN A 85 -5.34 -37.53 -33.87
CA GLN A 85 -5.46 -36.09 -34.14
C GLN A 85 -4.54 -35.26 -33.28
N THR A 86 -4.40 -35.61 -31.97
CA THR A 86 -3.49 -34.90 -31.05
C THR A 86 -2.03 -35.05 -31.48
N ARG A 87 -1.62 -36.25 -31.96
CA ARG A 87 -0.26 -36.48 -32.48
C ARG A 87 0.01 -35.67 -33.73
N SER A 88 -0.91 -35.67 -34.70
CA SER A 88 -0.81 -34.86 -35.91
C SER A 88 -0.75 -33.35 -35.55
N TYR A 89 -1.49 -32.92 -34.55
CA TYR A 89 -1.48 -31.54 -34.11
C TYR A 89 -0.16 -31.12 -33.45
N LEU A 90 0.49 -31.98 -32.64
CA LEU A 90 1.81 -31.73 -32.09
C LEU A 90 2.88 -31.54 -33.21
N VAL A 91 2.82 -32.34 -34.26
CA VAL A 91 3.69 -32.20 -35.45
C VAL A 91 3.42 -30.85 -36.12
N GLN A 92 2.17 -30.51 -36.34
CA GLN A 92 1.77 -29.23 -36.93
C GLN A 92 2.27 -28.02 -36.10
N LEU A 93 2.23 -28.08 -34.75
CA LEU A 93 2.74 -27.01 -33.87
C LEU A 93 4.25 -26.77 -34.11
N MET A 94 5.04 -27.81 -34.28
CA MET A 94 6.46 -27.71 -34.55
C MET A 94 6.75 -27.18 -35.98
N GLU A 95 5.94 -27.56 -36.97
CA GLU A 95 6.08 -27.11 -38.37
C GLU A 95 5.73 -25.62 -38.51
N VAL A 96 4.68 -25.14 -37.83
CA VAL A 96 4.22 -23.74 -37.89
C VAL A 96 5.17 -22.79 -37.14
N THR A 97 5.99 -23.34 -36.24
CA THR A 97 6.87 -22.53 -35.37
C THR A 97 8.35 -22.79 -35.73
N PRO A 98 8.95 -22.01 -36.65
CA PRO A 98 10.31 -22.29 -37.10
C PRO A 98 11.41 -21.88 -36.10
N THR A 99 11.09 -21.06 -35.12
CA THR A 99 12.05 -20.56 -34.12
C THR A 99 11.35 -20.18 -32.81
N SER A 100 12.05 -20.36 -31.68
CA SER A 100 11.64 -19.92 -30.34
C SER A 100 11.97 -18.46 -30.03
N ALA A 101 12.75 -17.76 -30.89
CA ALA A 101 13.31 -16.45 -30.62
C ALA A 101 12.28 -15.37 -30.21
N ASN A 102 11.05 -15.47 -30.69
CA ASN A 102 9.97 -14.50 -30.40
C ASN A 102 8.91 -15.04 -29.44
N VAL A 103 9.17 -16.13 -28.71
CA VAL A 103 8.18 -16.79 -27.85
C VAL A 103 7.56 -15.82 -26.85
N MET A 104 8.33 -14.90 -26.28
CA MET A 104 7.83 -13.94 -25.29
C MET A 104 6.82 -12.94 -25.87
N GLU A 105 6.90 -12.60 -27.15
CA GLU A 105 5.88 -11.78 -27.82
C GLU A 105 4.56 -12.57 -27.96
N TYR A 106 4.65 -13.84 -28.29
CA TYR A 106 3.45 -14.71 -28.35
C TYR A 106 2.85 -14.93 -26.97
N VAL A 107 3.67 -15.11 -25.93
CA VAL A 107 3.27 -15.14 -24.53
C VAL A 107 2.46 -13.90 -24.16
N ARG A 108 2.95 -12.71 -24.51
CA ARG A 108 2.26 -11.45 -24.25
C ARG A 108 0.89 -11.37 -24.91
N ILE A 109 0.77 -11.84 -26.16
CA ILE A 109 -0.51 -11.89 -26.88
C ILE A 109 -1.51 -12.84 -26.16
N VAL A 110 -1.04 -14.02 -25.77
CA VAL A 110 -1.88 -15.00 -25.03
C VAL A 110 -2.35 -14.41 -23.70
N GLN A 111 -1.47 -13.77 -22.95
CA GLN A 111 -1.79 -13.09 -21.70
C GLN A 111 -2.83 -11.98 -21.89
N GLU A 112 -2.69 -11.15 -22.90
CA GLU A 112 -3.61 -10.05 -23.18
C GLU A 112 -5.02 -10.61 -23.48
N LYS A 113 -5.10 -11.64 -24.33
CA LYS A 113 -6.38 -12.29 -24.66
C LYS A 113 -6.99 -12.99 -23.45
N SER A 114 -6.18 -13.61 -22.60
CA SER A 114 -6.62 -14.21 -21.34
C SER A 114 -7.20 -13.15 -20.40
N LEU A 115 -6.54 -11.99 -20.26
CA LEU A 115 -7.04 -10.88 -19.45
C LEU A 115 -8.39 -10.37 -19.94
N MET A 116 -8.54 -10.19 -21.25
CA MET A 116 -9.80 -9.75 -21.83
C MET A 116 -10.93 -10.74 -21.51
N ARG A 117 -10.65 -12.08 -21.57
CA ARG A 117 -11.62 -13.09 -21.16
C ARG A 117 -11.99 -13.02 -19.69
N GLN A 118 -10.99 -12.84 -18.80
CA GLN A 118 -11.24 -12.72 -17.37
C GLN A 118 -12.14 -11.51 -17.07
N VAL A 119 -11.90 -10.37 -17.73
CA VAL A 119 -12.73 -9.17 -17.60
C VAL A 119 -14.15 -9.45 -18.11
N ALA A 120 -14.31 -10.10 -19.26
CA ALA A 120 -15.61 -10.46 -19.81
C ALA A 120 -16.39 -11.41 -18.87
N PHE A 121 -15.73 -12.42 -18.29
CA PHE A 121 -16.33 -13.30 -17.30
C PHE A 121 -16.74 -12.56 -16.01
N ALA A 122 -15.90 -11.65 -15.52
CA ALA A 122 -16.23 -10.83 -14.35
C ALA A 122 -17.45 -9.95 -14.63
N ALA A 123 -17.49 -9.28 -15.79
CA ALA A 123 -18.64 -8.46 -16.21
C ALA A 123 -19.92 -9.28 -16.29
N GLY A 124 -19.87 -10.47 -16.89
CA GLY A 124 -21.03 -11.38 -16.97
C GLY A 124 -21.53 -11.82 -15.59
N ARG A 125 -20.63 -12.11 -14.66
CA ARG A 125 -20.99 -12.44 -13.28
C ARG A 125 -21.57 -11.25 -12.50
N ILE A 126 -21.05 -10.04 -12.71
CA ILE A 126 -21.60 -8.81 -12.13
C ILE A 126 -23.01 -8.59 -12.65
N THR A 127 -23.23 -8.69 -13.96
CA THR A 127 -24.56 -8.58 -14.57
C THR A 127 -25.54 -9.60 -13.99
N ALA A 128 -25.13 -10.85 -13.87
CA ALA A 128 -25.96 -11.92 -13.29
C ALA A 128 -26.34 -11.62 -11.82
N MET A 129 -25.40 -11.09 -11.01
CA MET A 129 -25.68 -10.70 -9.61
C MET A 129 -26.72 -9.59 -9.53
N VAL A 130 -26.62 -8.57 -10.40
CA VAL A 130 -27.60 -7.47 -10.47
C VAL A 130 -28.99 -8.01 -10.88
N GLN A 131 -29.06 -8.93 -11.84
CA GLN A 131 -30.30 -9.54 -12.29
C GLN A 131 -30.97 -10.41 -11.22
N GLN A 132 -30.19 -11.09 -10.36
CA GLN A 132 -30.71 -11.91 -9.28
C GLN A 132 -31.26 -11.09 -8.11
N GLY A 133 -30.87 -9.80 -7.96
CA GLY A 133 -31.42 -8.89 -6.97
C GLY A 133 -31.16 -9.27 -5.51
N THR A 134 -30.15 -10.10 -5.23
CA THR A 134 -29.82 -10.57 -3.88
C THR A 134 -28.81 -9.62 -3.22
N GLY A 135 -29.22 -8.88 -2.20
CA GLY A 135 -28.37 -7.95 -1.43
C GLY A 135 -28.67 -6.47 -1.69
N SER A 136 -28.02 -5.58 -0.94
CA SER A 136 -28.12 -4.13 -1.16
C SER A 136 -27.29 -3.69 -2.37
N ALA A 137 -27.56 -2.51 -2.91
CA ALA A 137 -26.74 -1.94 -3.98
C ALA A 137 -25.26 -1.76 -3.57
N GLY A 138 -25.01 -1.46 -2.28
CA GLY A 138 -23.65 -1.38 -1.71
C GLY A 138 -22.91 -2.72 -1.74
N ASP A 139 -23.58 -3.81 -1.31
CA ASP A 139 -23.00 -5.15 -1.31
C ASP A 139 -22.66 -5.63 -2.73
N MET A 140 -23.53 -5.28 -3.70
CA MET A 140 -23.28 -5.59 -5.11
C MET A 140 -22.08 -4.84 -5.67
N LEU A 141 -21.93 -3.56 -5.32
CA LEU A 141 -20.78 -2.75 -5.75
C LEU A 141 -19.48 -3.29 -5.17
N GLU A 142 -19.45 -3.58 -3.88
CA GLU A 142 -18.28 -4.16 -3.22
C GLU A 142 -17.89 -5.52 -3.84
N ALA A 143 -18.86 -6.39 -4.09
CA ALA A 143 -18.61 -7.67 -4.72
C ALA A 143 -18.11 -7.53 -6.18
N ALA A 144 -18.56 -6.49 -6.92
CA ALA A 144 -18.06 -6.19 -8.26
C ALA A 144 -16.61 -5.68 -8.22
N GLU A 145 -16.30 -4.77 -7.31
CA GLU A 145 -14.94 -4.27 -7.09
C GLU A 145 -13.97 -5.39 -6.71
N GLN A 146 -14.35 -6.26 -5.78
CA GLN A 146 -13.53 -7.41 -5.38
C GLN A 146 -13.22 -8.34 -6.56
N ARG A 147 -14.18 -8.58 -7.48
CA ARG A 147 -13.98 -9.44 -8.67
C ARG A 147 -13.00 -8.82 -9.66
N ILE A 148 -13.13 -7.52 -9.94
CA ILE A 148 -12.21 -6.80 -10.83
C ILE A 148 -10.82 -6.75 -10.19
N TYR A 149 -10.76 -6.53 -8.89
CA TYR A 149 -9.52 -6.52 -8.11
C TYR A 149 -8.79 -7.87 -8.14
N ALA A 150 -9.52 -8.98 -8.02
CA ALA A 150 -8.95 -10.33 -8.08
C ALA A 150 -8.24 -10.60 -9.42
N ILE A 151 -8.78 -10.10 -10.55
CA ILE A 151 -8.14 -10.20 -11.87
C ILE A 151 -6.78 -9.47 -11.87
N ARG A 152 -6.73 -8.29 -11.26
CA ARG A 152 -5.51 -7.49 -11.17
C ARG A 152 -4.45 -8.14 -10.27
N ARG A 153 -4.87 -8.69 -9.13
CA ARG A 153 -3.99 -9.35 -8.15
C ARG A 153 -3.43 -10.68 -8.66
N GLY A 154 -4.20 -11.45 -9.40
CA GLY A 154 -3.76 -12.73 -9.96
C GLY A 154 -2.56 -12.62 -10.92
N ARG A 155 -2.30 -11.41 -11.45
CA ARG A 155 -1.14 -11.10 -12.33
C ARG A 155 0.04 -10.45 -11.61
N SER A 156 -0.18 -9.90 -10.41
CA SER A 156 0.89 -9.32 -9.58
C SER A 156 1.64 -10.35 -8.74
N ALA A 157 1.44 -11.62 -8.96
CA ALA A 157 2.37 -12.64 -8.49
C ALA A 157 3.65 -12.54 -9.35
N GLN A 158 4.42 -11.46 -9.13
CA GLN A 158 5.82 -11.42 -9.56
C GLN A 158 6.48 -12.66 -8.96
N GLY A 159 6.98 -13.54 -9.82
CA GLY A 159 7.79 -14.66 -9.41
C GLY A 159 8.99 -14.21 -8.58
N MET A 160 9.71 -15.13 -7.97
CA MET A 160 10.97 -14.80 -7.28
C MET A 160 11.91 -14.10 -8.26
N VAL A 161 12.35 -12.87 -7.90
CA VAL A 161 13.26 -12.08 -8.72
C VAL A 161 14.70 -12.47 -8.35
N PRO A 162 15.57 -12.82 -9.32
CA PRO A 162 16.96 -13.09 -9.03
C PRO A 162 17.66 -11.86 -8.42
N VAL A 163 18.51 -12.09 -7.42
CA VAL A 163 19.27 -11.01 -6.74
C VAL A 163 20.05 -10.16 -7.74
N SER A 164 20.56 -10.77 -8.81
CA SER A 164 21.31 -10.06 -9.89
C SER A 164 20.50 -8.95 -10.56
N MET A 165 19.18 -9.08 -10.71
CA MET A 165 18.33 -8.04 -11.29
C MET A 165 18.11 -6.86 -10.33
N VAL A 166 18.07 -7.14 -9.00
CA VAL A 166 17.82 -6.11 -7.98
C VAL A 166 19.10 -5.34 -7.62
N LEU A 167 20.27 -5.99 -7.79
CA LEU A 167 21.57 -5.38 -7.48
C LEU A 167 21.82 -4.05 -8.20
N GLY A 168 21.41 -3.93 -9.47
CA GLY A 168 21.57 -2.71 -10.25
C GLY A 168 20.83 -1.52 -9.62
N ASP A 169 19.58 -1.74 -9.21
CA ASP A 169 18.74 -0.73 -8.57
C ASP A 169 19.32 -0.31 -7.22
N VAL A 170 19.77 -1.30 -6.42
CA VAL A 170 20.39 -1.04 -5.11
C VAL A 170 21.68 -0.24 -5.27
N MET A 171 22.55 -0.59 -6.22
CA MET A 171 23.78 0.15 -6.45
C MET A 171 23.51 1.59 -6.91
N SER A 172 22.50 1.80 -7.75
CA SER A 172 22.08 3.14 -8.17
C SER A 172 21.58 3.97 -6.97
N GLN A 173 20.75 3.38 -6.10
CA GLN A 173 20.29 4.05 -4.88
C GLN A 173 21.44 4.40 -3.94
N LEU A 174 22.40 3.50 -3.75
CA LEU A 174 23.58 3.76 -2.91
C LEU A 174 24.45 4.89 -3.50
N ALA A 175 24.61 4.94 -4.81
CA ALA A 175 25.34 6.02 -5.48
C ALA A 175 24.66 7.38 -5.31
N GLU A 176 23.32 7.43 -5.42
CA GLU A 176 22.54 8.66 -5.18
C GLU A 176 22.65 9.12 -3.72
N LEU A 177 22.53 8.22 -2.74
CA LEU A 177 22.67 8.53 -1.33
C LEU A 177 24.09 9.04 -1.01
N SER A 178 25.10 8.40 -1.56
CA SER A 178 26.50 8.83 -1.41
C SER A 178 26.76 10.22 -2.00
N ALA A 179 26.16 10.52 -3.16
CA ALA A 179 26.29 11.83 -3.80
C ALA A 179 25.64 12.97 -2.99
N ARG A 180 24.60 12.66 -2.20
CA ARG A 180 23.96 13.63 -1.29
C ARG A 180 24.79 13.96 -0.03
N GLY A 181 25.91 13.27 0.19
CA GLY A 181 26.89 13.59 1.22
C GLY A 181 26.39 13.49 2.67
N GLY A 182 25.43 12.59 2.94
CA GLY A 182 24.87 12.37 4.29
C GLY A 182 23.99 13.51 4.82
N LYS A 183 23.72 14.54 4.03
CA LYS A 183 22.91 15.70 4.44
C LYS A 183 21.39 15.49 4.34
N SER A 184 20.95 14.43 3.69
CA SER A 184 19.54 14.08 3.56
C SER A 184 19.30 12.66 4.00
N VAL A 185 18.15 12.42 4.66
CA VAL A 185 17.73 11.07 5.04
C VAL A 185 17.33 10.25 3.80
N PRO A 186 17.52 8.91 3.83
CA PRO A 186 17.14 8.03 2.71
C PRO A 186 15.64 8.03 2.43
N GLY A 187 14.83 8.11 3.49
CA GLY A 187 13.37 8.12 3.42
C GLY A 187 12.78 9.52 3.21
N LEU A 188 11.45 9.60 3.18
CA LEU A 188 10.71 10.86 3.19
C LEU A 188 10.87 11.53 4.56
N SER A 189 11.27 12.80 4.57
CA SER A 189 11.50 13.56 5.80
C SER A 189 10.19 13.77 6.58
N THR A 190 10.27 13.72 7.90
CA THR A 190 9.19 14.11 8.82
C THR A 190 9.14 15.62 9.04
N GLY A 191 10.19 16.35 8.64
CA GLY A 191 10.41 17.75 8.96
C GLY A 191 10.95 18.00 10.36
N LEU A 192 11.20 16.95 11.11
CA LEU A 192 11.77 16.98 12.45
C LEU A 192 13.14 16.27 12.40
N SER A 193 14.21 17.04 12.19
CA SER A 193 15.56 16.52 11.92
C SER A 193 16.04 15.49 12.95
N ALA A 194 15.72 15.69 14.23
CA ALA A 194 16.08 14.77 15.29
C ALA A 194 15.29 13.44 15.21
N VAL A 195 14.04 13.47 14.76
CA VAL A 195 13.25 12.24 14.48
C VAL A 195 13.80 11.55 13.24
N ASP A 196 14.04 12.31 12.17
CA ASP A 196 14.58 11.81 10.92
C ASP A 196 15.94 11.12 11.10
N ALA A 197 16.84 11.70 11.91
CA ALA A 197 18.11 11.08 12.25
C ALA A 197 17.95 9.74 12.98
N LYS A 198 16.85 9.56 13.74
CA LYS A 198 16.60 8.33 14.50
C LYS A 198 15.94 7.24 13.67
N ILE A 199 15.04 7.62 12.74
CA ILE A 199 14.30 6.65 11.92
C ILE A 199 14.80 6.54 10.48
N ASN A 200 15.81 7.34 10.07
CA ASN A 200 16.30 7.48 8.70
C ASN A 200 15.22 7.95 7.70
N GLY A 201 14.27 8.77 8.19
CA GLY A 201 13.09 9.18 7.44
C GLY A 201 12.06 8.05 7.28
N MET A 202 10.96 8.36 6.62
CA MET A 202 9.87 7.41 6.36
C MET A 202 10.13 6.68 5.03
N ASN A 203 10.43 5.37 5.08
CA ASN A 203 10.77 4.62 3.88
C ASN A 203 9.52 4.15 3.13
N LYS A 204 9.68 3.87 1.84
CA LYS A 204 8.63 3.26 1.03
C LYS A 204 8.19 1.93 1.66
N SER A 205 6.88 1.68 1.62
CA SER A 205 6.26 0.45 2.16
C SER A 205 6.30 0.31 3.69
N ASP A 206 6.74 1.32 4.43
CA ASP A 206 6.72 1.30 5.89
C ASP A 206 5.33 1.61 6.43
N LEU A 207 4.95 0.86 7.46
CA LEU A 207 3.85 1.19 8.36
C LEU A 207 4.43 1.81 9.63
N LEU A 208 4.20 3.12 9.81
CA LEU A 208 4.59 3.86 10.98
C LEU A 208 3.38 4.02 11.90
N LEU A 209 3.56 3.75 13.18
CA LEU A 209 2.55 3.99 14.20
C LEU A 209 2.98 5.16 15.10
N LEU A 210 2.13 6.16 15.22
CA LEU A 210 2.28 7.25 16.20
C LEU A 210 1.17 7.14 17.22
N ALA A 211 1.52 6.78 18.46
CA ALA A 211 0.55 6.57 19.52
C ALA A 211 0.74 7.56 20.68
N ALA A 212 -0.36 8.03 21.23
CA ALA A 212 -0.35 8.96 22.35
C ALA A 212 -1.64 8.89 23.16
N ARG A 213 -1.60 9.42 24.38
CA ARG A 213 -2.81 9.77 25.12
C ARG A 213 -3.49 11.02 24.52
N PRO A 214 -4.82 11.18 24.69
CA PRO A 214 -5.52 12.39 24.30
C PRO A 214 -4.83 13.67 24.84
N GLY A 215 -4.80 14.72 24.05
CA GLY A 215 -4.21 16.01 24.46
C GLY A 215 -2.68 16.11 24.33
N MET A 216 -1.96 15.03 23.96
CA MET A 216 -0.50 15.05 23.78
C MET A 216 -0.03 15.70 22.48
N GLY A 217 -0.94 15.96 21.52
CA GLY A 217 -0.61 16.57 20.24
C GLY A 217 -0.41 15.58 19.08
N LYS A 218 -0.93 14.34 19.19
CA LYS A 218 -0.80 13.29 18.18
C LYS A 218 -1.18 13.75 16.75
N THR A 219 -2.39 14.29 16.57
CA THR A 219 -2.87 14.81 15.29
C THR A 219 -2.04 16.01 14.81
N SER A 220 -1.62 16.89 15.72
CA SER A 220 -0.75 18.04 15.39
C SER A 220 0.60 17.57 14.83
N MET A 221 1.23 16.58 15.45
CA MET A 221 2.49 16.00 14.94
C MET A 221 2.30 15.38 13.56
N ALA A 222 1.21 14.63 13.35
CA ALA A 222 0.91 14.04 12.05
C ALA A 222 0.67 15.08 10.96
N LEU A 223 0.00 16.20 11.29
CA LEU A 223 -0.20 17.32 10.36
C LEU A 223 1.12 18.04 10.05
N ASN A 224 2.02 18.22 11.03
CA ASN A 224 3.35 18.79 10.77
C ASN A 224 4.16 17.88 9.83
N VAL A 225 4.13 16.56 10.05
CA VAL A 225 4.77 15.59 9.17
C VAL A 225 4.16 15.67 7.75
N ALA A 226 2.82 15.76 7.64
CA ALA A 226 2.14 15.87 6.36
C ALA A 226 2.54 17.14 5.59
N LEU A 227 2.61 18.30 6.28
CA LEU A 227 3.07 19.58 5.72
C LEU A 227 4.50 19.47 5.19
N SER A 228 5.41 18.98 6.01
CA SER A 228 6.81 18.82 5.63
C SER A 228 6.97 17.88 4.45
N ALA A 229 6.31 16.74 4.50
CA ALA A 229 6.34 15.74 3.42
C ALA A 229 5.83 16.33 2.09
N ALA A 230 4.72 17.07 2.10
CA ALA A 230 4.19 17.72 0.90
C ALA A 230 5.13 18.78 0.36
N ARG A 231 5.68 19.62 1.25
CA ARG A 231 6.57 20.74 0.90
C ARG A 231 7.90 20.27 0.31
N GLU A 232 8.57 19.35 1.00
CA GLU A 232 9.95 18.96 0.64
C GLU A 232 9.98 18.00 -0.55
N SER A 233 8.99 17.11 -0.65
CA SER A 233 8.98 16.11 -1.73
C SER A 233 8.22 16.56 -2.99
N GLY A 234 7.33 17.55 -2.89
CA GLY A 234 6.41 17.93 -3.96
C GLY A 234 5.43 16.81 -4.34
N LYS A 235 5.23 15.82 -3.44
CA LYS A 235 4.34 14.68 -3.66
C LYS A 235 2.99 14.89 -3.01
N THR A 236 1.99 14.17 -3.50
CA THR A 236 0.66 14.13 -2.92
C THR A 236 0.68 13.48 -1.54
N VAL A 237 0.07 14.13 -0.56
CA VAL A 237 -0.16 13.58 0.78
C VAL A 237 -1.65 13.34 0.96
N ALA A 238 -2.05 12.11 1.25
CA ALA A 238 -3.44 11.74 1.53
C ALA A 238 -3.65 11.65 3.05
N ILE A 239 -4.65 12.37 3.57
CA ILE A 239 -5.02 12.38 4.99
C ILE A 239 -6.44 11.83 5.11
N PHE A 240 -6.59 10.71 5.82
CA PHE A 240 -7.88 10.14 6.20
C PHE A 240 -8.14 10.45 7.67
N SER A 241 -9.17 11.26 7.95
CA SER A 241 -9.55 11.65 9.30
C SER A 241 -10.90 11.05 9.66
N LEU A 242 -10.91 10.16 10.64
CA LEU A 242 -12.13 9.52 11.12
C LEU A 242 -12.69 10.21 12.38
N GLU A 243 -11.94 11.16 12.95
CA GLU A 243 -12.31 11.87 14.19
C GLU A 243 -12.64 13.34 13.94
N MET A 244 -11.86 14.04 13.10
CA MET A 244 -11.97 15.47 12.88
C MET A 244 -12.46 15.80 11.49
N SER A 245 -13.27 16.86 11.35
CA SER A 245 -13.67 17.35 10.04
C SER A 245 -12.51 18.01 9.28
N LYS A 246 -12.62 18.04 7.96
CA LYS A 246 -11.62 18.67 7.07
C LYS A 246 -11.41 20.14 7.38
N GLU A 247 -12.48 20.86 7.77
CA GLU A 247 -12.39 22.27 8.15
C GLU A 247 -11.52 22.46 9.41
N GLN A 248 -11.67 21.57 10.41
CA GLN A 248 -10.86 21.60 11.63
C GLN A 248 -9.39 21.28 11.35
N LEU A 249 -9.12 20.33 10.45
CA LEU A 249 -7.75 19.99 10.04
C LEU A 249 -7.10 21.14 9.29
N VAL A 250 -7.82 21.76 8.33
CA VAL A 250 -7.29 22.93 7.59
C VAL A 250 -7.06 24.11 8.50
N THR A 251 -7.93 24.36 9.50
CA THR A 251 -7.71 25.39 10.51
C THR A 251 -6.40 25.18 11.28
N ARG A 252 -6.10 23.93 11.68
CA ARG A 252 -4.83 23.59 12.34
C ARG A 252 -3.63 23.71 11.41
N LEU A 253 -3.78 23.36 10.12
CA LEU A 253 -2.73 23.56 9.12
C LEU A 253 -2.40 25.05 8.94
N ILE A 254 -3.42 25.92 8.89
CA ILE A 254 -3.24 27.39 8.84
C ILE A 254 -2.58 27.88 10.12
N ALA A 255 -3.01 27.42 11.30
CA ALA A 255 -2.42 27.80 12.58
C ALA A 255 -0.91 27.47 12.63
N SER A 256 -0.56 26.26 12.21
CA SER A 256 0.83 25.78 12.20
C SER A 256 1.69 26.49 11.15
N GLU A 257 1.19 26.66 9.93
CA GLU A 257 1.93 27.26 8.82
C GLU A 257 2.11 28.76 8.99
N GLY A 258 1.03 29.46 9.37
CA GLY A 258 1.04 30.92 9.54
C GLY A 258 1.52 31.39 10.90
N LEU A 259 1.82 30.48 11.84
CA LEU A 259 2.10 30.80 13.23
C LEU A 259 1.04 31.75 13.84
N VAL A 260 -0.24 31.43 13.57
CA VAL A 260 -1.40 32.12 14.12
C VAL A 260 -2.00 31.29 15.25
N GLU A 261 -2.31 31.93 16.38
CA GLU A 261 -2.88 31.20 17.52
C GLU A 261 -4.18 30.48 17.11
N ASN A 262 -4.20 29.15 17.25
CA ASN A 262 -5.33 28.32 16.88
C ASN A 262 -6.64 28.75 17.58
N GLN A 263 -6.55 29.22 18.83
CA GLN A 263 -7.71 29.72 19.57
C GLN A 263 -8.31 30.97 18.91
N ARG A 264 -7.49 31.83 18.31
CA ARG A 264 -7.98 33.03 17.58
C ARG A 264 -8.68 32.62 16.28
N LEU A 265 -8.17 31.64 15.58
CA LEU A 265 -8.83 31.11 14.38
C LEU A 265 -10.20 30.53 14.71
N ILE A 266 -10.32 29.78 15.81
CA ILE A 266 -11.57 29.16 16.25
C ILE A 266 -12.60 30.23 16.71
N THR A 267 -12.15 31.24 17.44
CA THR A 267 -13.05 32.27 18.01
C THR A 267 -13.32 33.44 17.08
N GLY A 268 -12.57 33.55 15.96
CA GLY A 268 -12.66 34.68 15.05
C GLY A 268 -12.06 35.99 15.60
N ASN A 269 -11.37 35.96 16.75
CA ASN A 269 -10.74 37.13 17.36
C ASN A 269 -9.36 37.39 16.73
N LEU A 270 -9.36 37.77 15.45
CA LEU A 270 -8.17 37.95 14.63
C LEU A 270 -7.72 39.41 14.62
N ARG A 271 -6.41 39.60 14.68
CA ARG A 271 -5.76 40.89 14.50
C ARG A 271 -5.49 41.16 13.03
N GLU A 272 -5.24 42.39 12.63
CA GLU A 272 -4.89 42.73 11.25
C GLU A 272 -3.63 41.98 10.76
N SER A 273 -2.62 41.85 11.62
CA SER A 273 -1.42 41.06 11.34
C SER A 273 -1.70 39.56 11.18
N ASP A 274 -2.74 39.01 11.80
CA ASP A 274 -3.10 37.63 11.70
C ASP A 274 -3.70 37.33 10.31
N TRP A 275 -4.48 38.26 9.73
CA TRP A 275 -5.02 38.15 8.40
C TRP A 275 -3.95 38.04 7.30
N GLN A 276 -2.87 38.82 7.44
CA GLN A 276 -1.75 38.72 6.51
C GLN A 276 -1.09 37.36 6.59
N ARG A 277 -0.80 36.86 7.79
CA ARG A 277 -0.22 35.53 8.00
C ARG A 277 -1.12 34.39 7.50
N ILE A 278 -2.43 34.53 7.71
CA ILE A 278 -3.42 33.59 7.18
C ILE A 278 -3.38 33.55 5.66
N ALA A 279 -3.30 34.74 5.00
CA ALA A 279 -3.23 34.82 3.54
C ALA A 279 -1.95 34.18 2.98
N GLU A 280 -0.80 34.43 3.63
CA GLU A 280 0.49 33.80 3.28
C GLU A 280 0.44 32.28 3.47
N ALA A 281 -0.08 31.80 4.61
CA ALA A 281 -0.25 30.37 4.88
C ALA A 281 -1.22 29.71 3.88
N ALA A 282 -2.34 30.34 3.57
CA ALA A 282 -3.30 29.85 2.59
C ALA A 282 -2.67 29.75 1.19
N SER A 283 -1.87 30.72 0.79
CA SER A 283 -1.12 30.70 -0.47
C SER A 283 -0.13 29.53 -0.50
N ALA A 284 0.65 29.34 0.56
CA ALA A 284 1.61 28.24 0.68
C ALA A 284 0.92 26.87 0.64
N LEU A 285 -0.18 26.70 1.40
CA LEU A 285 -0.96 25.45 1.44
C LEU A 285 -1.61 25.14 0.08
N SER A 286 -2.03 26.17 -0.67
CA SER A 286 -2.63 25.99 -2.01
C SER A 286 -1.63 25.45 -3.03
N CYS A 287 -0.33 25.64 -2.81
CA CYS A 287 0.74 25.10 -3.67
C CYS A 287 1.10 23.65 -3.32
N MET A 288 0.59 23.10 -2.22
CA MET A 288 0.85 21.74 -1.76
C MET A 288 -0.31 20.82 -2.17
N ASP A 289 0.00 19.63 -2.67
CA ASP A 289 -1.04 18.63 -2.98
C ASP A 289 -1.36 17.78 -1.75
N ILE A 290 -2.15 18.35 -0.82
CA ILE A 290 -2.67 17.65 0.36
C ILE A 290 -4.15 17.35 0.14
N ARG A 291 -4.51 16.07 0.16
CA ARG A 291 -5.88 15.57 -0.03
C ARG A 291 -6.44 15.07 1.29
N ILE A 292 -7.59 15.59 1.70
CA ILE A 292 -8.23 15.24 2.98
C ILE A 292 -9.57 14.55 2.70
N ASP A 293 -9.78 13.43 3.38
CA ASP A 293 -11.05 12.70 3.40
C ASP A 293 -11.47 12.51 4.86
N ASP A 294 -12.62 13.07 5.23
CA ASP A 294 -13.16 13.05 6.59
C ASP A 294 -14.39 12.13 6.75
N ASN A 295 -14.53 11.15 5.85
CA ASN A 295 -15.60 10.17 5.97
C ASN A 295 -15.29 9.13 7.07
N PRO A 296 -16.10 9.07 8.16
CA PRO A 296 -15.82 8.20 9.30
C PRO A 296 -16.10 6.71 9.04
N LEU A 297 -16.72 6.36 7.90
CA LEU A 297 -17.12 4.99 7.57
C LEU A 297 -16.13 4.29 6.62
N LEU A 298 -14.98 4.90 6.34
CA LEU A 298 -14.00 4.33 5.41
C LEU A 298 -13.37 3.05 5.95
N THR A 299 -13.31 2.05 5.09
CA THR A 299 -12.49 0.84 5.30
C THR A 299 -11.08 1.03 4.73
N VAL A 300 -10.12 0.16 5.12
CA VAL A 300 -8.77 0.16 4.52
C VAL A 300 -8.83 -0.08 3.01
N ALA A 301 -9.78 -0.90 2.54
CA ALA A 301 -9.98 -1.17 1.12
C ALA A 301 -10.40 0.10 0.36
N ASP A 302 -11.32 0.90 0.93
CA ASP A 302 -11.75 2.18 0.34
C ASP A 302 -10.60 3.18 0.29
N MET A 303 -9.84 3.30 1.39
CA MET A 303 -8.66 4.17 1.46
C MET A 303 -7.65 3.78 0.38
N ASN A 304 -7.36 2.48 0.25
CA ASN A 304 -6.45 1.96 -0.76
C ASN A 304 -6.95 2.24 -2.19
N ALA A 305 -8.24 2.05 -2.46
CA ALA A 305 -8.85 2.35 -3.76
C ALA A 305 -8.76 3.83 -4.12
N LYS A 306 -8.98 4.74 -3.14
CA LYS A 306 -8.82 6.19 -3.33
C LYS A 306 -7.36 6.57 -3.58
N CYS A 307 -6.43 6.05 -2.78
CA CYS A 307 -5.00 6.31 -2.92
C CYS A 307 -4.44 5.87 -4.28
N ARG A 308 -4.91 4.76 -4.84
CA ARG A 308 -4.50 4.28 -6.17
C ARG A 308 -4.87 5.21 -7.33
N ARG A 309 -5.85 6.10 -7.13
CA ARG A 309 -6.28 7.09 -8.12
C ARG A 309 -5.48 8.37 -8.04
N LEU A 310 -4.66 8.54 -7.00
CA LEU A 310 -3.80 9.70 -6.82
C LEU A 310 -2.48 9.49 -7.57
N GLU A 311 -2.16 10.47 -8.39
CA GLU A 311 -0.86 10.53 -9.05
C GLU A 311 0.20 11.03 -8.05
N ASN A 312 1.43 10.54 -8.18
CA ASN A 312 2.58 10.98 -7.39
C ASN A 312 2.38 10.93 -5.86
N LEU A 313 1.65 9.91 -5.35
CA LEU A 313 1.43 9.74 -3.91
C LEU A 313 2.76 9.56 -3.17
N GLY A 314 2.95 10.29 -2.07
CA GLY A 314 4.18 10.28 -1.25
C GLY A 314 3.97 9.78 0.17
N LEU A 315 2.83 10.07 0.78
CA LEU A 315 2.51 9.72 2.17
C LEU A 315 1.01 9.50 2.33
N VAL A 316 0.65 8.54 3.17
CA VAL A 316 -0.72 8.37 3.66
C VAL A 316 -0.74 8.57 5.18
N VAL A 317 -1.63 9.42 5.67
CA VAL A 317 -1.86 9.66 7.11
C VAL A 317 -3.26 9.20 7.47
N ILE A 318 -3.42 8.44 8.56
CA ILE A 318 -4.72 7.91 9.01
C ILE A 318 -4.93 8.25 10.49
N ASP A 319 -5.92 9.07 10.80
CA ASP A 319 -6.30 9.48 12.16
C ASP A 319 -7.73 8.98 12.48
N TYR A 320 -7.95 7.99 13.30
CA TYR A 320 -7.08 7.06 13.98
C TYR A 320 -7.68 5.63 13.93
N LEU A 321 -6.83 4.65 14.11
CA LEU A 321 -7.09 3.24 13.85
C LEU A 321 -8.29 2.63 14.59
N GLN A 322 -8.51 3.03 15.86
CA GLN A 322 -9.57 2.43 16.67
C GLN A 322 -11.00 2.85 16.26
N LEU A 323 -11.15 3.87 15.38
CA LEU A 323 -12.44 4.25 14.80
C LEU A 323 -12.78 3.48 13.53
N MET A 324 -11.80 2.80 12.95
CA MET A 324 -12.04 2.02 11.73
C MET A 324 -12.95 0.83 12.04
N THR A 325 -14.01 0.71 11.27
CA THR A 325 -14.88 -0.47 11.31
C THR A 325 -14.34 -1.52 10.36
N SER A 326 -14.29 -2.78 10.82
CA SER A 326 -14.10 -3.89 9.88
C SER A 326 -15.36 -4.01 9.01
N ALA A 327 -15.16 -4.26 7.72
CA ALA A 327 -16.23 -4.45 6.74
C ALA A 327 -17.18 -5.59 7.20
N GLY A 328 -18.29 -5.24 7.84
CA GLY A 328 -19.21 -6.26 8.36
C GLY A 328 -20.30 -5.80 9.33
N GLY A 329 -20.32 -4.54 9.75
CA GLY A 329 -21.51 -3.89 10.37
C GLY A 329 -22.12 -4.53 11.64
N LYS A 330 -21.50 -5.50 12.28
CA LYS A 330 -21.98 -6.10 13.55
C LYS A 330 -21.16 -5.56 14.72
N GLY A 331 -21.80 -4.92 15.68
CA GLY A 331 -21.18 -4.46 16.92
C GLY A 331 -20.44 -5.60 17.61
N TYR A 332 -19.13 -5.47 17.76
CA TYR A 332 -18.28 -6.51 18.33
C TYR A 332 -18.22 -6.40 19.86
N SER A 333 -18.39 -7.52 20.55
CA SER A 333 -18.00 -7.72 21.96
C SER A 333 -16.47 -7.90 22.05
N GLY A 334 -15.86 -7.58 23.20
CA GLY A 334 -14.42 -7.39 23.44
C GLY A 334 -13.39 -8.28 22.70
N GLU A 335 -13.60 -9.61 22.61
CA GLU A 335 -12.66 -10.51 21.90
C GLU A 335 -12.63 -10.29 20.38
N ASN A 336 -13.76 -9.94 19.79
CA ASN A 336 -13.88 -9.64 18.38
C ASN A 336 -13.19 -8.31 18.00
N ARG A 337 -13.02 -7.37 18.95
CA ARG A 337 -12.37 -6.09 18.69
C ARG A 337 -10.85 -6.22 18.49
N GLN A 338 -10.19 -7.08 19.26
CA GLN A 338 -8.75 -7.34 19.09
C GLN A 338 -8.47 -7.98 17.72
N GLN A 339 -9.33 -8.91 17.30
CA GLN A 339 -9.19 -9.53 15.98
C GLN A 339 -9.39 -8.50 14.86
N ALA A 340 -10.40 -7.64 14.96
CA ALA A 340 -10.66 -6.58 13.99
C ALA A 340 -9.47 -5.61 13.85
N VAL A 341 -8.87 -5.22 14.97
CA VAL A 341 -7.68 -4.36 14.99
C VAL A 341 -6.48 -5.07 14.34
N SER A 342 -6.33 -6.38 14.58
CA SER A 342 -5.27 -7.19 13.93
C SER A 342 -5.44 -7.24 12.42
N ASP A 343 -6.65 -7.47 11.94
CA ASP A 343 -6.95 -7.53 10.51
C ASP A 343 -6.71 -6.17 9.84
N ILE A 344 -7.12 -5.08 10.48
CA ILE A 344 -6.89 -3.71 10.00
C ILE A 344 -5.37 -3.42 9.91
N SER A 345 -4.61 -3.73 10.95
CA SER A 345 -3.16 -3.54 11.00
C SER A 345 -2.47 -4.24 9.83
N ARG A 346 -2.80 -5.53 9.62
CA ARG A 346 -2.28 -6.30 8.51
C ARG A 346 -2.65 -5.71 7.15
N MET A 347 -3.91 -5.26 6.99
CA MET A 347 -4.37 -4.60 5.75
C MET A 347 -3.63 -3.29 5.50
N LEU A 348 -3.35 -2.47 6.52
CA LEU A 348 -2.56 -1.24 6.40
C LEU A 348 -1.12 -1.53 5.96
N LYS A 349 -0.50 -2.59 6.49
CA LYS A 349 0.84 -3.01 6.03
C LYS A 349 0.84 -3.48 4.58
N ILE A 350 -0.20 -4.21 4.16
CA ILE A 350 -0.38 -4.60 2.75
C ILE A 350 -0.56 -3.36 1.88
N MET A 351 -1.40 -2.40 2.30
CA MET A 351 -1.62 -1.14 1.59
C MET A 351 -0.31 -0.36 1.40
N ALA A 352 0.52 -0.21 2.43
CA ALA A 352 1.82 0.44 2.34
C ALA A 352 2.72 -0.23 1.29
N LYS A 353 2.76 -1.58 1.28
CA LYS A 353 3.52 -2.35 0.29
C LYS A 353 2.98 -2.22 -1.14
N GLU A 354 1.66 -2.24 -1.31
CA GLU A 354 1.04 -2.13 -2.64
C GLU A 354 1.20 -0.74 -3.25
N LEU A 355 1.04 0.31 -2.44
CA LEU A 355 1.18 1.69 -2.87
C LEU A 355 2.65 2.13 -2.99
N GLN A 356 3.60 1.39 -2.41
CA GLN A 356 5.02 1.74 -2.33
C GLN A 356 5.26 3.11 -1.69
N VAL A 357 4.46 3.47 -0.67
CA VAL A 357 4.57 4.71 0.11
C VAL A 357 4.50 4.41 1.60
N PRO A 358 5.09 5.26 2.47
CA PRO A 358 4.89 5.17 3.90
C PRO A 358 3.42 5.44 4.27
N VAL A 359 2.94 4.70 5.27
CA VAL A 359 1.63 4.91 5.90
C VAL A 359 1.86 5.27 7.37
N LEU A 360 1.52 6.50 7.75
CA LEU A 360 1.54 6.97 9.14
C LEU A 360 0.15 6.79 9.74
N CYS A 361 0.01 5.80 10.62
CA CYS A 361 -1.23 5.50 11.30
C CYS A 361 -1.17 6.02 12.74
N LEU A 362 -2.22 6.73 13.16
CA LEU A 362 -2.35 7.24 14.51
C LEU A 362 -3.10 6.25 15.39
N SER A 363 -2.70 6.16 16.66
CA SER A 363 -3.33 5.27 17.62
C SER A 363 -3.51 5.96 18.98
N GLN A 364 -4.58 5.66 19.65
CA GLN A 364 -4.82 6.15 21.01
C GLN A 364 -4.38 5.09 22.02
N LEU A 365 -3.62 5.51 23.04
CA LEU A 365 -3.17 4.63 24.12
C LEU A 365 -4.27 4.38 25.16
N SER A 366 -4.24 3.20 25.76
CA SER A 366 -5.10 2.87 26.90
C SER A 366 -4.75 3.72 28.14
N ARG A 367 -5.66 3.77 29.13
CA ARG A 367 -5.40 4.50 30.39
C ARG A 367 -4.45 3.78 31.35
N ALA A 368 -3.91 2.64 30.95
CA ALA A 368 -3.07 1.82 31.83
C ALA A 368 -1.74 2.51 32.21
N ASN A 369 -1.17 3.30 31.32
CA ASN A 369 0.06 4.05 31.58
C ASN A 369 -0.12 5.13 32.67
N GLU A 370 -1.30 5.71 32.83
CA GLU A 370 -1.57 6.76 33.84
C GLU A 370 -1.50 6.25 35.29
N LYS A 371 -1.61 4.91 35.48
CA LYS A 371 -1.55 4.26 36.78
C LYS A 371 -0.13 3.97 37.25
N ARG A 372 0.87 4.14 36.38
CA ARG A 372 2.28 3.93 36.72
C ARG A 372 2.90 5.19 37.29
N GLU A 373 3.97 5.03 38.05
CA GLU A 373 4.79 6.13 38.55
C GLU A 373 5.44 6.87 37.37
N ASP A 374 6.11 6.13 36.47
CA ASP A 374 6.53 6.65 35.16
C ASP A 374 5.39 6.46 34.15
N LYS A 375 4.79 7.58 33.75
CA LYS A 375 3.68 7.64 32.81
C LYS A 375 4.11 7.59 31.34
N ARG A 376 5.41 7.46 31.06
CA ARG A 376 5.91 7.31 29.69
C ARG A 376 5.34 6.07 29.04
N PRO A 377 4.81 6.18 27.81
CA PRO A 377 4.27 5.05 27.09
C PRO A 377 5.34 4.00 26.76
N MET A 378 4.92 2.73 26.74
CA MET A 378 5.71 1.59 26.30
C MET A 378 4.87 0.67 25.40
N LEU A 379 5.52 -0.26 24.67
CA LEU A 379 4.85 -1.14 23.71
C LEU A 379 3.66 -1.91 24.34
N SER A 380 3.77 -2.33 25.60
CA SER A 380 2.68 -3.00 26.30
C SER A 380 1.41 -2.14 26.49
N ASP A 381 1.48 -0.81 26.32
CA ASP A 381 0.31 0.07 26.43
C ASP A 381 -0.55 0.06 25.16
N LEU A 382 -0.07 -0.57 24.10
CA LEU A 382 -0.83 -0.89 22.88
C LEU A 382 -1.71 -2.16 23.05
N ARG A 383 -2.05 -2.57 24.26
CA ARG A 383 -2.63 -3.86 24.66
C ARG A 383 -3.86 -4.36 23.89
N GLU A 384 -4.70 -3.47 23.37
CA GLU A 384 -5.81 -3.85 22.48
C GLU A 384 -5.35 -4.02 21.02
N SER A 385 -4.07 -3.82 20.76
CA SER A 385 -3.46 -3.67 19.43
C SER A 385 -2.12 -4.40 19.33
N GLY A 386 -1.90 -5.51 20.04
CA GLY A 386 -0.64 -6.27 20.03
C GLY A 386 -0.21 -6.71 18.61
N ALA A 387 -1.16 -6.92 17.72
CA ALA A 387 -0.87 -7.20 16.32
C ALA A 387 -0.28 -5.98 15.58
N ILE A 388 -0.70 -4.76 15.93
CA ILE A 388 -0.15 -3.53 15.33
C ILE A 388 1.33 -3.38 15.66
N GLU A 389 1.71 -3.73 16.90
CA GLU A 389 3.12 -3.77 17.29
C GLU A 389 3.93 -4.70 16.39
N GLN A 390 3.37 -5.86 16.03
CA GLN A 390 4.06 -6.83 15.17
C GLN A 390 4.16 -6.35 13.72
N ASP A 391 3.08 -5.81 13.17
CA ASP A 391 2.97 -5.40 11.76
C ASP A 391 3.71 -4.10 11.45
N ALA A 392 3.72 -3.14 12.38
CA ALA A 392 4.39 -1.85 12.21
C ALA A 392 5.92 -2.02 12.10
N ASP A 393 6.53 -1.27 11.20
CA ASP A 393 7.98 -1.21 11.07
C ASP A 393 8.60 -0.26 12.09
N ILE A 394 7.91 0.85 12.35
CA ILE A 394 8.30 1.86 13.32
C ILE A 394 7.13 2.15 14.25
N VAL A 395 7.38 2.20 15.56
CA VAL A 395 6.41 2.60 16.57
C VAL A 395 6.98 3.77 17.36
N MET A 396 6.26 4.87 17.34
CA MET A 396 6.60 6.11 18.04
C MET A 396 5.52 6.44 19.08
N PHE A 397 5.94 6.84 20.25
CA PHE A 397 5.07 7.38 21.29
C PHE A 397 5.34 8.86 21.50
N LEU A 398 4.28 9.60 21.69
CA LEU A 398 4.37 11.02 22.08
C LEU A 398 4.00 11.17 23.55
N TYR A 399 4.88 11.82 24.31
CA TYR A 399 4.73 12.08 25.73
C TYR A 399 5.10 13.52 26.05
N ARG A 400 4.36 14.13 26.97
CA ARG A 400 4.62 15.46 27.49
C ARG A 400 4.53 15.44 29.01
N ASP A 401 5.62 15.81 29.66
CA ASP A 401 5.69 15.83 31.11
C ASP A 401 4.84 16.97 31.70
N ASP A 402 4.81 18.13 31.04
CA ASP A 402 4.00 19.30 31.42
C ASP A 402 2.48 19.06 31.44
N TYR A 403 2.02 18.00 30.77
CA TYR A 403 0.61 17.60 30.82
C TYR A 403 0.22 16.94 32.15
N TYR A 404 1.15 16.23 32.77
CA TYR A 404 0.92 15.48 34.01
C TYR A 404 1.47 16.19 35.25
N ASN A 405 2.51 17.00 35.08
CA ASN A 405 3.24 17.69 36.14
C ASN A 405 3.34 19.19 35.81
N ALA A 406 2.56 20.01 36.50
CA ALA A 406 2.54 21.44 36.30
C ALA A 406 3.86 22.15 36.73
N ASP A 407 4.61 21.51 37.62
CA ASP A 407 5.86 22.07 38.17
C ASP A 407 7.11 21.56 37.44
N THR A 408 6.96 20.91 36.31
CA THR A 408 8.09 20.39 35.54
C THR A 408 8.97 21.49 34.97
N GLU A 409 10.29 21.29 34.97
CA GLU A 409 11.25 22.15 34.27
C GLU A 409 11.16 22.02 32.73
N LYS A 410 10.55 20.91 32.23
CA LYS A 410 10.40 20.59 30.80
C LYS A 410 9.10 21.16 30.22
N ARG A 411 8.83 22.44 30.42
CA ARG A 411 7.66 23.10 29.84
C ARG A 411 7.79 23.19 28.30
N ASN A 412 6.71 22.90 27.58
CA ASN A 412 6.68 22.93 26.13
C ASN A 412 7.69 22.00 25.46
N VAL A 413 8.11 20.94 26.16
CA VAL A 413 8.94 19.87 25.62
C VAL A 413 8.09 18.62 25.46
N ALA A 414 8.11 18.07 24.25
CA ALA A 414 7.51 16.78 23.96
C ALA A 414 8.59 15.73 23.71
N GLU A 415 8.43 14.56 24.27
CA GLU A 415 9.30 13.41 24.01
C GLU A 415 8.67 12.55 22.92
N CYS A 416 9.35 12.38 21.78
CA CYS A 416 9.05 11.36 20.79
C CYS A 416 9.89 10.13 21.10
N ILE A 417 9.23 9.07 21.55
CA ILE A 417 9.89 7.82 21.97
C ILE A 417 9.75 6.83 20.84
N VAL A 418 10.85 6.56 20.12
CA VAL A 418 10.92 5.50 19.11
C VAL A 418 11.11 4.17 19.84
N ALA A 419 10.01 3.46 20.08
CA ALA A 419 9.99 2.22 20.85
C ALA A 419 10.24 0.97 20.00
N LYS A 420 9.99 1.03 18.69
CA LYS A 420 10.33 0.00 17.71
C LYS A 420 10.84 0.67 16.44
N ASN A 421 11.92 0.16 15.88
CA ASN A 421 12.47 0.57 14.60
C ASN A 421 13.13 -0.62 13.91
N ARG A 422 12.57 -1.07 12.78
CA ARG A 422 13.16 -2.19 12.00
C ARG A 422 14.38 -1.77 11.18
N HIS A 423 14.58 -0.45 10.99
CA HIS A 423 15.62 0.10 10.13
C HIS A 423 16.79 0.72 10.90
N GLY A 424 16.74 0.69 12.24
CA GLY A 424 17.76 1.32 13.06
C GLY A 424 17.51 1.19 14.56
N GLU A 425 18.07 2.12 15.30
CA GLU A 425 18.00 2.12 16.76
C GLU A 425 16.68 2.65 17.30
N THR A 426 16.29 2.18 18.46
CA THR A 426 15.24 2.78 19.30
C THR A 426 15.83 3.90 20.15
N GLY A 427 14.99 4.74 20.74
CA GLY A 427 15.44 5.79 21.64
C GLY A 427 14.43 6.92 21.76
N LYS A 428 14.87 8.00 22.40
CA LYS A 428 14.04 9.16 22.72
C LYS A 428 14.60 10.41 22.04
N VAL A 429 13.71 11.23 21.51
CA VAL A 429 14.01 12.51 20.90
C VAL A 429 13.16 13.57 21.59
N GLU A 430 13.75 14.69 21.98
CA GLU A 430 13.03 15.83 22.54
C GLU A 430 12.67 16.82 21.43
N LEU A 431 11.43 17.28 21.44
CA LEU A 431 10.86 18.20 20.46
C LEU A 431 10.30 19.42 21.20
N ARG A 432 10.35 20.57 20.58
CA ARG A 432 9.65 21.78 21.04
C ARG A 432 8.17 21.64 20.71
N TRP A 433 7.31 21.75 21.70
CA TRP A 433 5.88 21.87 21.54
C TRP A 433 5.45 23.35 21.58
N MET A 434 4.65 23.78 20.62
CA MET A 434 4.10 25.12 20.52
C MET A 434 2.58 25.04 20.57
N PRO A 435 1.99 25.05 21.78
CA PRO A 435 0.56 24.80 21.97
C PRO A 435 -0.32 25.84 21.27
N GLU A 436 0.12 27.08 21.20
CA GLU A 436 -0.60 28.19 20.58
C GLU A 436 -0.84 27.93 19.08
N TYR A 437 0.13 27.32 18.41
CA TYR A 437 0.11 27.04 16.97
C TYR A 437 -0.19 25.58 16.66
N THR A 438 -0.40 24.75 17.69
CA THR A 438 -0.57 23.29 17.55
C THR A 438 0.55 22.65 16.73
N ALA A 439 1.79 23.10 16.90
CA ALA A 439 2.95 22.73 16.09
C ALA A 439 4.08 22.14 16.93
N PHE A 440 4.87 21.28 16.28
CA PHE A 440 6.13 20.76 16.80
C PHE A 440 7.31 21.33 16.02
N GLY A 441 8.42 21.50 16.70
CA GLY A 441 9.69 21.92 16.10
C GLY A 441 10.86 21.14 16.69
N THR A 442 12.00 21.25 16.05
CA THR A 442 13.26 20.71 16.57
C THR A 442 13.74 21.56 17.73
N LEU A 443 14.19 20.92 18.82
CA LEU A 443 14.98 21.59 19.84
C LEU A 443 16.42 21.67 19.33
N GLU A 444 16.92 22.89 19.11
CA GLU A 444 18.36 23.10 18.91
C GLU A 444 19.07 22.81 20.22
N THR A 445 19.70 21.67 20.36
CA THR A 445 20.77 21.47 21.34
C THR A 445 21.97 22.21 20.80
N ARG A 446 22.25 23.41 21.35
CA ARG A 446 23.58 23.98 21.22
C ARG A 446 24.54 22.95 21.81
N TYR A 447 25.33 22.31 20.97
CA TYR A 447 26.58 21.72 21.43
C TYR A 447 27.44 22.93 21.86
N ASP A 448 27.67 23.10 23.16
CA ASP A 448 28.81 23.84 23.64
C ASP A 448 30.04 23.04 23.13
N GLU A 449 30.61 23.50 22.02
CA GLU A 449 31.98 23.17 21.64
C GLU A 449 32.89 23.93 22.60
N ASP A 450 33.08 23.36 23.79
CA ASP A 450 34.16 23.69 24.70
C ASP A 450 34.55 22.43 25.47
N GLU A 451 35.45 21.62 24.84
CA GLU A 451 36.62 21.00 25.50
C GLU A 451 37.47 20.28 24.46
#